data_ca899c99712f913460b59a4132be0527
#
_entry.id   ca899c99712f913460b59a4132be0527
#
_cell.length_a   1.000
_cell.length_b   1.000
_cell.length_c   1.000
_cell.angle_alpha   90.00
_cell.angle_beta   90.00
_cell.angle_gamma   90.00
#
_symmetry.space_group_name_H-M   'P 1'
#
loop_
_entity.id
_entity.type
_entity.pdbx_description
1 polymer ?
#
loop_
_entity_poly.entity_id
_entity_poly.type
_entity_poly.pdbx_seq_one_letter_code
_entity_poly.pdbx_strand_id
1 'polypeptide(L)'
;MINEIKNDAKERMNKSVEALKTQMSKIRTGRAHPSLLDGIQVEYYGSATPLKQLANVVAEDSRTLALTVFDRTMIQAVEKAIMSSDLGLNPATAGTTMRIPLPPLTEERRRDLTKVVRAEAENARVAVRNIRRDANADLKALLKDKEISEDDDRRAQDDIQKLTDTYVKLVDEALAAKEKELMEI
;
A
#
# COMPACT_ATOMS: atom_id res chain seq x y z
N MET A 1 -16.80 -19.28 22.21
CA MET A 1 -16.74 -17.86 22.69
C MET A 1 -15.33 -17.31 22.66
N ILE A 2 -14.39 -17.88 23.38
CA ILE A 2 -12.99 -17.42 23.38
C ILE A 2 -12.38 -17.52 21.98
N ASN A 3 -12.56 -18.63 21.27
CA ASN A 3 -12.00 -18.83 19.94
C ASN A 3 -12.58 -17.83 18.94
N GLU A 4 -13.84 -17.47 19.06
CA GLU A 4 -14.47 -16.45 18.19
C GLU A 4 -13.85 -15.08 18.41
N ILE A 5 -13.57 -14.71 19.66
CA ILE A 5 -12.91 -13.44 20.01
C ILE A 5 -11.50 -13.42 19.43
N LYS A 6 -10.73 -14.51 19.56
CA LYS A 6 -9.38 -14.62 19.01
C LYS A 6 -9.38 -14.54 17.48
N ASN A 7 -10.30 -15.26 16.83
CA ASN A 7 -10.40 -15.28 15.38
C ASN A 7 -10.81 -13.92 14.83
N ASP A 8 -11.76 -13.25 15.49
CA ASP A 8 -12.16 -11.90 15.11
C ASP A 8 -11.00 -10.91 15.25
N ALA A 9 -10.27 -10.96 16.36
CA ALA A 9 -9.09 -10.12 16.57
C ALA A 9 -8.04 -10.36 15.50
N LYS A 10 -7.75 -11.62 15.18
CA LYS A 10 -6.79 -11.99 14.14
C LYS A 10 -7.19 -11.44 12.77
N GLU A 11 -8.44 -11.61 12.39
CA GLU A 11 -8.97 -11.13 11.12
C GLU A 11 -8.88 -9.60 11.04
N ARG A 12 -9.27 -8.89 12.08
CA ARG A 12 -9.23 -7.44 12.14
C ARG A 12 -7.81 -6.90 12.11
N MET A 13 -6.89 -7.52 12.85
CA MET A 13 -5.46 -7.16 12.84
C MET A 13 -4.85 -7.38 11.46
N ASN A 14 -5.18 -8.50 10.82
CA ASN A 14 -4.72 -8.79 9.46
C ASN A 14 -5.21 -7.74 8.47
N LYS A 15 -6.47 -7.34 8.55
CA LYS A 15 -7.03 -6.27 7.71
C LYS A 15 -6.30 -4.95 7.91
N SER A 16 -5.91 -4.63 9.14
CA SER A 16 -5.15 -3.41 9.45
C SER A 16 -3.77 -3.43 8.80
N VAL A 17 -3.09 -4.57 8.81
CA VAL A 17 -1.79 -4.73 8.16
C VAL A 17 -1.93 -4.66 6.63
N GLU A 18 -2.94 -5.31 6.07
CA GLU A 18 -3.19 -5.25 4.62
C GLU A 18 -3.56 -3.84 4.16
N ALA A 19 -4.34 -3.10 4.95
CA ALA A 19 -4.64 -1.70 4.68
C ALA A 19 -3.37 -0.84 4.67
N LEU A 20 -2.45 -1.09 5.62
CA LEU A 20 -1.16 -0.42 5.66
C LEU A 20 -0.35 -0.70 4.39
N LYS A 21 -0.25 -1.96 3.99
CA LYS A 21 0.46 -2.35 2.77
C LYS A 21 -0.11 -1.66 1.53
N THR A 22 -1.44 -1.57 1.46
CA THR A 22 -2.12 -0.86 0.37
C THR A 22 -1.77 0.63 0.36
N GLN A 23 -1.78 1.28 1.51
CA GLN A 23 -1.40 2.69 1.62
C GLN A 23 0.06 2.91 1.25
N MET A 24 0.95 2.02 1.69
CA MET A 24 2.36 2.11 1.36
C MET A 24 2.63 1.92 -0.13
N SER A 25 1.87 1.06 -0.80
CA SER A 25 2.02 0.83 -2.25
C SER A 25 1.70 2.09 -3.07
N LYS A 26 0.88 2.98 -2.54
CA LYS A 26 0.53 4.25 -3.19
C LYS A 26 1.59 5.33 -3.03
N ILE A 27 2.53 5.15 -2.11
CA ILE A 27 3.59 6.12 -1.85
C ILE A 27 4.71 5.93 -2.85
N ARG A 28 4.99 6.99 -3.62
CA ARG A 28 6.03 6.98 -4.65
C ARG A 28 7.42 6.94 -4.01
N THR A 29 8.20 5.90 -4.35
CA THR A 29 9.55 5.71 -3.84
C THR A 29 10.66 6.08 -4.83
N GLY A 30 10.31 6.61 -6.01
CA GLY A 30 11.26 6.86 -7.09
C GLY A 30 11.56 5.65 -7.95
N ARG A 31 11.08 4.46 -7.58
CA ARG A 31 11.19 3.25 -8.41
C ARG A 31 10.09 3.22 -9.46
N ALA A 32 10.45 2.78 -10.67
CA ALA A 32 9.49 2.58 -11.74
C ALA A 32 8.58 1.40 -11.41
N HIS A 33 7.28 1.66 -11.41
CA HIS A 33 6.27 0.62 -11.28
C HIS A 33 5.08 0.95 -12.17
N PRO A 34 4.51 -0.04 -12.89
CA PRO A 34 3.36 0.22 -13.77
C PRO A 34 2.19 0.93 -13.11
N SER A 35 1.98 0.72 -11.82
CA SER A 35 0.90 1.35 -11.06
C SER A 35 0.99 2.88 -10.99
N LEU A 36 2.14 3.47 -11.27
CA LEU A 36 2.28 4.94 -11.33
C LEU A 36 1.39 5.58 -12.38
N LEU A 37 1.02 4.83 -13.42
CA LEU A 37 0.18 5.30 -14.51
C LEU A 37 -1.31 4.93 -14.35
N ASP A 38 -1.69 4.31 -13.24
CA ASP A 38 -3.06 3.80 -13.03
C ASP A 38 -4.14 4.89 -13.06
N GLY A 39 -3.82 6.09 -12.62
CA GLY A 39 -4.76 7.20 -12.58
C GLY A 39 -4.91 7.96 -13.89
N ILE A 40 -4.15 7.60 -14.92
CA ILE A 40 -4.16 8.32 -16.20
C ILE A 40 -5.30 7.83 -17.07
N GLN A 41 -6.12 8.79 -17.53
CA GLN A 41 -7.21 8.56 -18.47
C GLN A 41 -6.84 9.15 -19.83
N VAL A 42 -7.08 8.39 -20.89
CA VAL A 42 -6.85 8.81 -22.26
C VAL A 42 -8.19 8.92 -22.98
N GLU A 43 -8.37 9.96 -23.74
CA GLU A 43 -9.57 10.11 -24.58
C GLU A 43 -9.46 9.16 -25.77
N TYR A 44 -10.31 8.13 -25.79
CA TYR A 44 -10.37 7.11 -26.83
C TYR A 44 -11.75 7.11 -27.45
N TYR A 45 -11.84 7.58 -28.69
CA TYR A 45 -13.10 7.72 -29.44
C TYR A 45 -14.21 8.41 -28.63
N GLY A 46 -13.86 9.51 -27.96
CA GLY A 46 -14.79 10.30 -27.15
C GLY A 46 -15.07 9.78 -25.75
N SER A 47 -14.43 8.68 -25.34
CA SER A 47 -14.58 8.10 -24.01
C SER A 47 -13.28 8.18 -23.23
N ALA A 48 -13.35 8.59 -21.94
CA ALA A 48 -12.21 8.52 -21.04
C ALA A 48 -11.91 7.05 -20.73
N THR A 49 -10.77 6.56 -21.19
CA THR A 49 -10.36 5.17 -21.06
C THR A 49 -9.08 5.05 -20.25
N PRO A 50 -9.00 4.14 -19.27
CA PRO A 50 -7.77 3.93 -18.52
C PRO A 50 -6.61 3.57 -19.46
N LEU A 51 -5.43 4.16 -19.20
CA LEU A 51 -4.24 3.94 -20.02
C LEU A 51 -3.89 2.45 -20.15
N LYS A 52 -4.08 1.68 -19.10
CA LYS A 52 -3.82 0.23 -19.10
C LYS A 52 -4.59 -0.55 -20.15
N GLN A 53 -5.74 -0.07 -20.57
CA GLN A 53 -6.54 -0.71 -21.60
C GLN A 53 -6.03 -0.43 -23.02
N LEU A 54 -5.20 0.60 -23.16
CA LEU A 54 -4.69 1.06 -24.46
C LEU A 54 -3.22 0.69 -24.70
N ALA A 55 -2.54 0.27 -23.65
CA ALA A 55 -1.11 0.02 -23.73
C ALA A 55 -0.67 -1.03 -22.71
N ASN A 56 0.43 -1.72 -23.04
CA ASN A 56 1.11 -2.59 -22.10
C ASN A 56 2.22 -1.79 -21.43
N VAL A 57 2.22 -1.78 -20.09
CA VAL A 57 3.17 -1.00 -19.27
C VAL A 57 4.06 -1.95 -18.49
N VAL A 58 5.37 -1.81 -18.66
CA VAL A 58 6.37 -2.59 -17.92
C VAL A 58 7.45 -1.70 -17.36
N ALA A 59 8.06 -2.07 -16.26
CA ALA A 59 9.25 -1.42 -15.75
C ALA A 59 10.47 -1.98 -16.48
N GLU A 60 11.09 -1.19 -17.35
CA GLU A 60 12.28 -1.58 -18.08
C GLU A 60 13.50 -1.66 -17.15
N ASP A 61 13.60 -0.71 -16.24
CA ASP A 61 14.59 -0.68 -15.17
C ASP A 61 14.01 0.06 -13.95
N SER A 62 14.82 0.34 -12.93
CA SER A 62 14.36 0.96 -11.70
C SER A 62 13.85 2.40 -11.86
N ARG A 63 14.13 3.04 -13.00
CA ARG A 63 13.80 4.45 -13.27
C ARG A 63 13.06 4.70 -14.56
N THR A 64 12.78 3.67 -15.33
CA THR A 64 12.18 3.83 -16.65
C THR A 64 11.00 2.89 -16.82
N LEU A 65 9.86 3.44 -17.20
CA LEU A 65 8.71 2.67 -17.66
C LEU A 65 8.73 2.57 -19.17
N ALA A 66 8.46 1.40 -19.70
CA ALA A 66 8.29 1.17 -21.13
C ALA A 66 6.81 0.88 -21.41
N LEU A 67 6.27 1.61 -22.35
CA LEU A 67 4.87 1.58 -22.73
C LEU A 67 4.75 1.18 -24.19
N THR A 68 4.02 0.12 -24.49
CA THR A 68 3.73 -0.27 -25.86
C THR A 68 2.25 -0.02 -26.13
N VAL A 69 1.97 0.95 -27.00
CA VAL A 69 0.60 1.32 -27.37
C VAL A 69 0.06 0.34 -28.41
N PHE A 70 -1.12 -0.21 -28.18
CA PHE A 70 -1.73 -1.22 -29.05
C PHE A 70 -2.19 -0.65 -30.39
N ASP A 71 -2.68 0.58 -30.38
CA ASP A 71 -3.18 1.28 -31.56
C ASP A 71 -2.28 2.47 -31.89
N ARG A 72 -1.60 2.42 -33.03
CA ARG A 72 -0.68 3.49 -33.46
C ARG A 72 -1.36 4.86 -33.59
N THR A 73 -2.64 4.89 -33.88
CA THR A 73 -3.37 6.15 -34.01
C THR A 73 -3.56 6.84 -32.66
N MET A 74 -3.37 6.12 -31.56
CA MET A 74 -3.53 6.63 -30.22
C MET A 74 -2.23 7.08 -29.54
N ILE A 75 -1.08 6.93 -30.19
CA ILE A 75 0.23 7.28 -29.60
C ILE A 75 0.26 8.73 -29.14
N GLN A 76 -0.17 9.64 -29.99
CA GLN A 76 -0.18 11.08 -29.64
C GLN A 76 -1.12 11.40 -28.49
N ALA A 77 -2.29 10.78 -28.46
CA ALA A 77 -3.25 10.97 -27.37
C ALA A 77 -2.73 10.44 -26.05
N VAL A 78 -2.07 9.28 -26.07
CA VAL A 78 -1.43 8.68 -24.88
C VAL A 78 -0.29 9.56 -24.39
N GLU A 79 0.58 10.01 -25.29
CA GLU A 79 1.69 10.92 -24.96
C GLU A 79 1.16 12.20 -24.31
N LYS A 80 0.16 12.82 -24.89
CA LYS A 80 -0.46 14.04 -24.38
C LYS A 80 -1.08 13.82 -23.00
N ALA A 81 -1.76 12.69 -22.78
CA ALA A 81 -2.37 12.37 -21.50
C ALA A 81 -1.32 12.22 -20.39
N ILE A 82 -0.18 11.59 -20.69
CA ILE A 82 0.93 11.44 -19.76
C ILE A 82 1.59 12.78 -19.45
N MET A 83 1.83 13.60 -20.45
CA MET A 83 2.44 14.93 -20.28
C MET A 83 1.53 15.88 -19.50
N SER A 84 0.22 15.78 -19.67
CA SER A 84 -0.79 16.60 -18.99
C SER A 84 -1.09 16.13 -17.56
N SER A 85 -0.60 14.94 -17.17
CA SER A 85 -0.80 14.42 -15.83
C SER A 85 0.02 15.20 -14.79
N ASP A 86 -0.40 15.14 -13.53
CA ASP A 86 0.29 15.80 -12.41
C ASP A 86 1.63 15.12 -12.06
N LEU A 87 2.01 14.07 -12.78
CA LEU A 87 3.20 13.28 -12.47
C LEU A 87 4.50 13.93 -12.96
N GLY A 88 4.43 14.95 -13.84
CA GLY A 88 5.62 15.63 -14.36
C GLY A 88 6.49 14.73 -15.24
N LEU A 89 5.88 13.86 -16.02
CA LEU A 89 6.57 12.89 -16.86
C LEU A 89 6.72 13.39 -18.28
N ASN A 90 7.86 13.08 -18.92
CA ASN A 90 8.15 13.41 -20.30
C ASN A 90 8.44 12.13 -21.09
N PRO A 91 7.45 11.55 -21.78
CA PRO A 91 7.66 10.35 -22.57
C PRO A 91 8.52 10.61 -23.82
N ALA A 92 9.40 9.66 -24.12
CA ALA A 92 10.18 9.64 -25.36
C ALA A 92 9.63 8.51 -26.24
N THR A 93 9.04 8.89 -27.36
CA THR A 93 8.38 7.95 -28.28
C THR A 93 9.31 7.51 -29.40
N ALA A 94 9.39 6.17 -29.59
CA ALA A 94 10.08 5.56 -30.71
C ALA A 94 9.19 4.47 -31.31
N GLY A 95 8.59 4.74 -32.46
CA GLY A 95 7.59 3.84 -33.05
C GLY A 95 6.34 3.70 -32.20
N THR A 96 6.02 2.49 -31.78
CA THR A 96 4.88 2.20 -30.86
C THR A 96 5.27 2.13 -29.39
N THR A 97 6.57 2.26 -29.11
CA THR A 97 7.11 2.18 -27.75
C THR A 97 7.41 3.57 -27.21
N MET A 98 6.89 3.86 -26.02
CA MET A 98 7.25 5.06 -25.28
C MET A 98 8.09 4.68 -24.06
N ARG A 99 9.19 5.39 -23.87
CA ARG A 99 9.98 5.28 -22.65
C ARG A 99 9.73 6.49 -21.78
N ILE A 100 9.41 6.24 -20.52
CA ILE A 100 9.09 7.28 -19.55
C ILE A 100 10.17 7.24 -18.48
N PRO A 101 11.22 8.11 -18.57
CA PRO A 101 12.18 8.23 -17.50
C PRO A 101 11.53 8.91 -16.29
N LEU A 102 11.74 8.36 -15.10
CA LEU A 102 11.23 8.93 -13.88
C LEU A 102 12.28 9.86 -13.26
N PRO A 103 11.91 11.07 -12.83
CA PRO A 103 12.84 11.94 -12.14
C PRO A 103 13.22 11.31 -10.79
N PRO A 104 14.50 11.44 -10.35
CA PRO A 104 14.89 10.97 -9.03
C PRO A 104 14.20 11.79 -7.94
N LEU A 105 13.93 11.16 -6.80
CA LEU A 105 13.43 11.87 -5.64
C LEU A 105 14.53 12.78 -5.07
N THR A 106 14.16 14.01 -4.72
CA THR A 106 15.05 14.90 -3.99
C THR A 106 15.23 14.39 -2.56
N GLU A 107 16.32 14.78 -1.90
CA GLU A 107 16.55 14.44 -0.50
C GLU A 107 15.43 14.98 0.40
N GLU A 108 14.97 16.19 0.15
CA GLU A 108 13.85 16.80 0.87
C GLU A 108 12.57 15.97 0.70
N ARG A 109 12.26 15.56 -0.53
CA ARG A 109 11.07 14.76 -0.82
C ARG A 109 11.14 13.39 -0.14
N ARG A 110 12.31 12.77 -0.07
CA ARG A 110 12.51 11.51 0.64
C ARG A 110 12.24 11.65 2.13
N ARG A 111 12.73 12.72 2.74
CA ARG A 111 12.47 13.00 4.16
C ARG A 111 10.99 13.14 4.43
N ASP A 112 10.29 13.88 3.57
CA ASP A 112 8.85 14.07 3.70
C ASP A 112 8.11 12.73 3.57
N LEU A 113 8.47 11.92 2.59
CA LEU A 113 7.87 10.60 2.40
C LEU A 113 8.18 9.64 3.55
N THR A 114 9.37 9.72 4.13
CA THR A 114 9.72 8.94 5.32
C THR A 114 8.80 9.27 6.50
N LYS A 115 8.51 10.55 6.69
CA LYS A 115 7.55 10.98 7.73
C LYS A 115 6.16 10.43 7.47
N VAL A 116 5.71 10.47 6.23
CA VAL A 116 4.39 9.92 5.84
C VAL A 116 4.34 8.43 6.10
N VAL A 117 5.36 7.69 5.70
CA VAL A 117 5.42 6.23 5.89
C VAL A 117 5.41 5.87 7.38
N ARG A 118 6.17 6.58 8.20
CA ARG A 118 6.19 6.39 9.65
C ARG A 118 4.86 6.67 10.30
N ALA A 119 4.18 7.73 9.86
CA ALA A 119 2.85 8.08 10.37
C ALA A 119 1.83 6.99 10.02
N GLU A 120 1.86 6.45 8.80
CA GLU A 120 1.00 5.35 8.38
C GLU A 120 1.25 4.07 9.21
N ALA A 121 2.53 3.75 9.47
CA ALA A 121 2.88 2.61 10.30
C ALA A 121 2.38 2.79 11.74
N GLU A 122 2.51 3.98 12.32
CA GLU A 122 2.00 4.25 13.67
C GLU A 122 0.48 4.13 13.73
N ASN A 123 -0.23 4.62 12.72
CA ASN A 123 -1.67 4.46 12.63
C ASN A 123 -2.07 2.96 12.62
N ALA A 124 -1.31 2.13 11.92
CA ALA A 124 -1.56 0.70 11.89
C ALA A 124 -1.29 0.04 13.24
N ARG A 125 -0.22 0.44 13.94
CA ARG A 125 0.06 -0.06 15.31
C ARG A 125 -1.05 0.31 16.28
N VAL A 126 -1.53 1.54 16.23
CA VAL A 126 -2.65 2.01 17.06
C VAL A 126 -3.89 1.17 16.76
N ALA A 127 -4.19 0.91 15.49
CA ALA A 127 -5.31 0.06 15.10
C ALA A 127 -5.19 -1.36 15.69
N VAL A 128 -4.02 -1.97 15.60
CA VAL A 128 -3.76 -3.32 16.15
C VAL A 128 -3.94 -3.32 17.68
N ARG A 129 -3.41 -2.31 18.36
CA ARG A 129 -3.57 -2.19 19.82
C ARG A 129 -5.01 -1.95 20.25
N ASN A 130 -5.77 -1.19 19.48
CA ASN A 130 -7.21 -0.98 19.75
C ASN A 130 -7.99 -2.28 19.61
N ILE A 131 -7.66 -3.11 18.62
CA ILE A 131 -8.25 -4.43 18.44
C ILE A 131 -7.94 -5.32 19.64
N ARG A 132 -6.71 -5.28 20.16
CA ARG A 132 -6.34 -5.98 21.39
C ARG A 132 -7.19 -5.54 22.56
N ARG A 133 -7.39 -4.23 22.74
CA ARG A 133 -8.21 -3.67 23.83
C ARG A 133 -9.65 -4.14 23.72
N ASP A 134 -10.21 -4.14 22.51
CA ASP A 134 -11.58 -4.62 22.28
C ASP A 134 -11.71 -6.11 22.65
N ALA A 135 -10.75 -6.92 22.21
CA ALA A 135 -10.75 -8.36 22.54
C ALA A 135 -10.63 -8.61 24.04
N ASN A 136 -9.74 -7.88 24.72
CA ASN A 136 -9.58 -8.00 26.17
C ASN A 136 -10.84 -7.54 26.92
N ALA A 137 -11.53 -6.51 26.43
CA ALA A 137 -12.80 -6.07 27.00
C ALA A 137 -13.89 -7.13 26.85
N ASP A 138 -13.96 -7.79 25.70
CA ASP A 138 -14.91 -8.89 25.48
C ASP A 138 -14.63 -10.07 26.40
N LEU A 139 -13.35 -10.40 26.61
CA LEU A 139 -12.95 -11.46 27.57
C LEU A 139 -13.33 -11.10 29.01
N LYS A 140 -13.13 -9.87 29.40
CA LYS A 140 -13.52 -9.40 30.73
C LYS A 140 -15.03 -9.47 30.96
N ALA A 141 -15.82 -9.16 29.92
CA ALA A 141 -17.27 -9.30 29.99
C ALA A 141 -17.68 -10.76 30.20
N LEU A 142 -17.07 -11.71 29.53
CA LEU A 142 -17.29 -13.13 29.71
C LEU A 142 -16.93 -13.59 31.13
N LEU A 143 -15.81 -13.09 31.66
CA LEU A 143 -15.38 -13.39 33.03
C LEU A 143 -16.37 -12.85 34.06
N LYS A 144 -16.82 -11.62 33.88
CA LYS A 144 -17.82 -10.99 34.77
C LYS A 144 -19.13 -11.76 34.78
N ASP A 145 -19.56 -12.25 33.63
CA ASP A 145 -20.76 -13.04 33.48
C ASP A 145 -20.58 -14.52 33.92
N LYS A 146 -19.38 -14.85 34.40
CA LYS A 146 -19.00 -16.20 34.86
C LYS A 146 -19.11 -17.27 33.77
N GLU A 147 -19.01 -16.87 32.51
CA GLU A 147 -19.03 -17.79 31.38
C GLU A 147 -17.67 -18.43 31.13
N ILE A 148 -16.60 -17.82 31.65
CA ILE A 148 -15.22 -18.34 31.60
C ILE A 148 -14.59 -18.21 32.99
N SER A 149 -13.55 -19.02 33.26
CA SER A 149 -12.78 -18.95 34.50
C SER A 149 -11.69 -17.85 34.40
N GLU A 150 -11.14 -17.49 35.58
CA GLU A 150 -9.98 -16.56 35.62
C GLU A 150 -8.77 -17.10 34.84
N ASP A 151 -8.54 -18.42 34.92
CA ASP A 151 -7.46 -19.06 34.16
C ASP A 151 -7.69 -18.99 32.64
N ASP A 152 -8.94 -19.22 32.21
CA ASP A 152 -9.31 -19.09 30.79
C ASP A 152 -9.09 -17.67 30.28
N ASP A 153 -9.50 -16.68 31.08
CA ASP A 153 -9.31 -15.26 30.76
C ASP A 153 -7.81 -14.93 30.62
N ARG A 154 -6.99 -15.38 31.56
CA ARG A 154 -5.55 -15.13 31.54
C ARG A 154 -4.89 -15.73 30.31
N ARG A 155 -5.18 -16.99 30.01
CA ARG A 155 -4.64 -17.66 28.83
C ARG A 155 -5.08 -16.98 27.53
N ALA A 156 -6.34 -16.60 27.45
CA ALA A 156 -6.87 -15.91 26.29
C ALA A 156 -6.21 -14.54 26.10
N GLN A 157 -6.00 -13.78 27.18
CA GLN A 157 -5.28 -12.51 27.11
C GLN A 157 -3.83 -12.68 26.67
N ASP A 158 -3.16 -13.74 27.13
CA ASP A 158 -1.79 -14.06 26.67
C ASP A 158 -1.77 -14.39 25.18
N ASP A 159 -2.76 -15.13 24.68
CA ASP A 159 -2.87 -15.45 23.26
C ASP A 159 -3.13 -14.19 22.42
N ILE A 160 -3.99 -13.30 22.89
CA ILE A 160 -4.25 -12.01 22.26
C ILE A 160 -2.99 -11.14 22.25
N GLN A 161 -2.21 -11.16 23.32
CA GLN A 161 -0.94 -10.42 23.37
C GLN A 161 0.08 -10.95 22.35
N LYS A 162 0.21 -12.27 22.25
CA LYS A 162 1.08 -12.90 21.25
C LYS A 162 0.66 -12.54 19.83
N LEU A 163 -0.65 -12.55 19.59
CA LEU A 163 -1.22 -12.16 18.31
C LEU A 163 -0.91 -10.69 18.00
N THR A 164 -1.07 -9.80 18.98
CA THR A 164 -0.73 -8.39 18.88
C THR A 164 0.74 -8.20 18.51
N ASP A 165 1.63 -8.89 19.23
CA ASP A 165 3.08 -8.82 18.97
C ASP A 165 3.43 -9.27 17.54
N THR A 166 2.78 -10.31 17.07
CA THR A 166 2.95 -10.81 15.69
C THR A 166 2.58 -9.75 14.65
N TYR A 167 1.42 -9.11 14.81
CA TYR A 167 0.96 -8.11 13.83
C TYR A 167 1.69 -6.78 13.95
N VAL A 168 2.11 -6.37 15.15
CA VAL A 168 2.99 -5.19 15.32
C VAL A 168 4.33 -5.44 14.62
N LYS A 169 4.88 -6.64 14.72
CA LYS A 169 6.11 -7.01 14.01
C LYS A 169 5.93 -6.92 12.49
N LEU A 170 4.80 -7.37 11.96
CA LEU A 170 4.49 -7.25 10.52
C LEU A 170 4.41 -5.78 10.08
N VAL A 171 3.85 -4.91 10.92
CA VAL A 171 3.85 -3.46 10.66
C VAL A 171 5.28 -2.93 10.61
N ASP A 172 6.12 -3.30 11.57
CA ASP A 172 7.52 -2.86 11.63
C ASP A 172 8.32 -3.35 10.42
N GLU A 173 8.10 -4.58 9.98
CA GLU A 173 8.73 -5.13 8.78
C GLU A 173 8.30 -4.39 7.51
N ALA A 174 7.01 -4.07 7.39
CA ALA A 174 6.49 -3.29 6.25
C ALA A 174 7.10 -1.88 6.23
N LEU A 175 7.22 -1.24 7.39
CA LEU A 175 7.85 0.06 7.53
C LEU A 175 9.33 0.01 7.11
N ALA A 176 10.08 -0.96 7.62
CA ALA A 176 11.50 -1.11 7.32
C ALA A 176 11.73 -1.35 5.82
N ALA A 177 10.90 -2.18 5.19
CA ALA A 177 10.97 -2.45 3.76
C ALA A 177 10.72 -1.19 2.94
N LYS A 178 9.72 -0.38 3.33
CA LYS A 178 9.38 0.86 2.62
C LYS A 178 10.45 1.93 2.80
N GLU A 179 11.00 2.08 4.00
CA GLU A 179 12.10 3.01 4.26
C GLU A 179 13.33 2.64 3.43
N LYS A 180 13.61 1.34 3.29
CA LYS A 180 14.70 0.86 2.44
C LYS A 180 14.48 1.25 0.98
N GLU A 181 13.26 1.06 0.45
CA GLU A 181 12.91 1.49 -0.92
C GLU A 181 13.11 2.99 -1.12
N LEU A 182 12.77 3.81 -0.13
CA LEU A 182 12.96 5.27 -0.20
C LEU A 182 14.44 5.66 -0.22
N MET A 183 15.31 4.85 0.34
CA MET A 183 16.75 5.10 0.38
C MET A 183 17.48 4.54 -0.84
N GLU A 184 16.90 3.58 -1.53
CA GLU A 184 17.46 3.00 -2.76
C GLU A 184 17.24 3.93 -3.95
N ILE A 185 18.34 4.38 -4.55
CA ILE A 185 18.31 5.14 -5.79
C ILE A 185 19.45 4.78 -6.68
#